data_d4daa95edc6a9a3ee36931b4882d480b
#
_entry.id   d4daa95edc6a9a3ee36931b4882d480b
#
_cell.length_a   1.000
_cell.length_b   1.000
_cell.length_c   1.000
_cell.angle_alpha   90.00
_cell.angle_beta   90.00
_cell.angle_gamma   90.00
#
_symmetry.space_group_name_H-M   'P 1'
#
loop_
_entity.id
_entity.type
_entity.pdbx_description
1 polymer ?
#
loop_
_entity_poly.entity_id
_entity_poly.type
_entity_poly.pdbx_seq_one_letter_code
_entity_poly.pdbx_strand_id
1 'polypeptide(L)'
;MRYVILLRGVNVGGVTVKMAELRDLLESLGYDEVRTVLASGNALVTSESTADAVKADVEVALRARFGYPAWVQVLATDALRTIVDAYPFERGRDGWHDYVLFVLDAGVKERILALELDEAHERCADGDGVVYWTVPKGDTLDSELGKASGKAASKPHL
;
A
#
# COMPACT_ATOMS: atom_id res chain seq x y z
N MET A 1 -0.50 -18.80 8.45
CA MET A 1 -0.43 -17.39 8.87
C MET A 1 -1.41 -16.57 8.05
N ARG A 2 -1.99 -15.56 8.64
CA ARG A 2 -2.89 -14.65 7.92
C ARG A 2 -2.14 -13.43 7.40
N TYR A 3 -2.28 -13.17 6.11
CA TYR A 3 -1.61 -12.08 5.42
C TYR A 3 -2.61 -11.07 4.86
N VAL A 4 -2.18 -9.81 4.80
CA VAL A 4 -2.79 -8.79 3.96
C VAL A 4 -1.95 -8.60 2.71
N ILE A 5 -2.62 -8.50 1.57
CA ILE A 5 -2.03 -8.22 0.26
C ILE A 5 -2.59 -6.89 -0.21
N LEU A 6 -1.72 -5.92 -0.42
CA LEU A 6 -2.07 -4.59 -0.89
C LEU A 6 -1.57 -4.45 -2.33
N LEU A 7 -2.50 -4.34 -3.29
CA LEU A 7 -2.18 -4.12 -4.69
C LEU A 7 -1.91 -2.63 -4.93
N ARG A 8 -1.00 -2.37 -5.83
CA ARG A 8 -0.66 -1.02 -6.26
C ARG A 8 -1.11 -0.77 -7.68
N GLY A 9 -1.63 0.44 -7.94
CA GLY A 9 -1.91 0.92 -9.28
C GLY A 9 -3.07 0.23 -10.01
N VAL A 10 -3.98 -0.41 -9.27
CA VAL A 10 -5.18 -1.04 -9.84
C VAL A 10 -6.40 -0.16 -9.66
N ASN A 11 -7.33 -0.25 -10.61
CA ASN A 11 -8.58 0.52 -10.63
C ASN A 11 -8.36 2.06 -10.60
N VAL A 12 -7.16 2.48 -11.02
CA VAL A 12 -6.75 3.88 -11.18
C VAL A 12 -5.97 3.98 -12.50
N GLY A 13 -6.44 4.78 -13.43
CA GLY A 13 -5.67 5.11 -14.63
C GLY A 13 -5.46 4.00 -15.66
N GLY A 14 -6.38 3.06 -15.81
CA GLY A 14 -6.40 2.14 -16.96
C GLY A 14 -6.18 0.66 -16.67
N VAL A 15 -5.72 0.27 -15.48
CA VAL A 15 -5.66 -1.14 -15.07
C VAL A 15 -6.89 -1.47 -14.24
N THR A 16 -7.74 -2.37 -14.75
CA THR A 16 -8.95 -2.82 -14.07
C THR A 16 -8.76 -4.23 -13.52
N VAL A 17 -8.90 -4.38 -12.22
CA VAL A 17 -8.93 -5.65 -11.52
C VAL A 17 -10.25 -5.74 -10.76
N LYS A 18 -11.15 -6.62 -11.21
CA LYS A 18 -12.38 -6.88 -10.48
C LYS A 18 -12.10 -7.71 -9.24
N MET A 19 -12.70 -7.34 -8.12
CA MET A 19 -12.43 -8.03 -6.85
C MET A 19 -12.83 -9.51 -6.85
N ALA A 20 -13.87 -9.88 -7.61
CA ALA A 20 -14.22 -11.29 -7.80
C ALA A 20 -13.13 -12.06 -8.54
N GLU A 21 -12.56 -11.48 -9.60
CA GLU A 21 -11.47 -12.10 -10.36
C GLU A 21 -10.17 -12.17 -9.53
N LEU A 22 -9.90 -11.18 -8.69
CA LEU A 22 -8.77 -11.21 -7.75
C LEU A 22 -8.94 -12.34 -6.73
N ARG A 23 -10.13 -12.49 -6.16
CA ARG A 23 -10.41 -13.59 -5.23
C ARG A 23 -10.21 -14.93 -5.90
N ASP A 24 -10.80 -15.16 -7.07
CA ASP A 24 -10.69 -16.42 -7.81
C ASP A 24 -9.21 -16.74 -8.13
N LEU A 25 -8.42 -15.73 -8.49
CA LEU A 25 -6.98 -15.88 -8.73
C LEU A 25 -6.24 -16.33 -7.46
N LEU A 26 -6.49 -15.68 -6.33
CA LEU A 26 -5.83 -16.03 -5.06
C LEU A 26 -6.24 -17.42 -4.56
N GLU A 27 -7.50 -17.79 -4.72
CA GLU A 27 -7.99 -19.15 -4.43
C GLU A 27 -7.31 -20.19 -5.33
N SER A 28 -7.10 -19.88 -6.61
CA SER A 28 -6.40 -20.77 -7.55
C SER A 28 -4.92 -21.00 -7.21
N LEU A 29 -4.30 -20.10 -6.46
CA LEU A 29 -2.94 -20.26 -5.92
C LEU A 29 -2.89 -21.15 -4.67
N GLY A 30 -4.04 -21.64 -4.19
CA GLY A 30 -4.15 -22.51 -3.03
C GLY A 30 -4.18 -21.78 -1.69
N TYR A 31 -4.48 -20.49 -1.69
CA TYR A 31 -4.66 -19.75 -0.43
C TYR A 31 -6.06 -19.98 0.14
N ASP A 32 -6.11 -20.06 1.46
CA ASP A 32 -7.35 -20.25 2.21
C ASP A 32 -7.94 -18.92 2.69
N GLU A 33 -9.22 -18.95 3.05
CA GLU A 33 -9.97 -17.83 3.65
C GLU A 33 -9.80 -16.50 2.89
N VAL A 34 -9.77 -16.56 1.57
CA VAL A 34 -9.57 -15.38 0.72
C VAL A 34 -10.73 -14.41 0.87
N ARG A 35 -10.40 -13.16 1.18
CA ARG A 35 -11.35 -12.04 1.24
C ARG A 35 -10.77 -10.81 0.57
N THR A 36 -11.57 -10.14 -0.24
CA THR A 36 -11.21 -8.85 -0.81
C THR A 36 -11.86 -7.72 0.00
N VAL A 37 -11.14 -6.61 0.14
CA VAL A 37 -11.58 -5.45 0.92
C VAL A 37 -11.46 -4.21 0.04
N LEU A 38 -12.57 -3.58 -0.27
CA LEU A 38 -12.69 -2.43 -1.14
C LEU A 38 -12.19 -2.67 -2.58
N ALA A 39 -12.64 -1.84 -3.51
CA ALA A 39 -12.22 -1.92 -4.93
C ALA A 39 -10.78 -1.43 -5.17
N SER A 40 -10.10 -0.95 -4.15
CA SER A 40 -8.71 -0.48 -4.24
C SER A 40 -7.66 -1.59 -4.34
N GLY A 41 -8.09 -2.88 -4.29
CA GLY A 41 -7.19 -4.00 -4.48
C GLY A 41 -6.52 -4.48 -3.20
N ASN A 42 -7.27 -4.59 -2.12
CA ASN A 42 -6.79 -5.18 -0.87
C ASN A 42 -7.38 -6.58 -0.70
N ALA A 43 -6.56 -7.52 -0.29
CA ALA A 43 -7.00 -8.88 0.00
C ALA A 43 -6.42 -9.41 1.30
N LEU A 44 -7.16 -10.33 1.91
CA LEU A 44 -6.72 -11.13 3.05
C LEU A 44 -6.66 -12.59 2.61
N VAL A 45 -5.61 -13.29 3.00
CA VAL A 45 -5.43 -14.71 2.71
C VAL A 45 -4.81 -15.43 3.92
N THR A 46 -5.02 -16.73 3.99
CA THR A 46 -4.30 -17.62 4.91
C THR A 46 -3.36 -18.51 4.10
N SER A 47 -2.10 -18.62 4.51
CA SER A 47 -1.08 -19.44 3.85
C SER A 47 -0.04 -19.95 4.84
N GLU A 48 0.52 -21.12 4.56
CA GLU A 48 1.69 -21.67 5.26
C GLU A 48 3.03 -21.13 4.71
N SER A 49 2.99 -20.48 3.55
CA SER A 49 4.18 -19.88 2.91
C SER A 49 4.62 -18.60 3.64
N THR A 50 5.86 -18.19 3.42
CA THR A 50 6.37 -16.91 3.92
C THR A 50 5.75 -15.72 3.17
N ALA A 51 5.78 -14.53 3.75
CA ALA A 51 5.30 -13.31 3.11
C ALA A 51 5.98 -13.05 1.76
N ASP A 52 7.29 -13.28 1.67
CA ASP A 52 8.07 -13.11 0.43
C ASP A 52 7.65 -14.11 -0.66
N ALA A 53 7.38 -15.36 -0.28
CA ALA A 53 6.88 -16.37 -1.21
C ALA A 53 5.47 -16.00 -1.71
N VAL A 54 4.57 -15.61 -0.82
CA VAL A 54 3.22 -15.13 -1.19
C VAL A 54 3.32 -13.93 -2.12
N LYS A 55 4.20 -12.97 -1.83
CA LYS A 55 4.44 -11.81 -2.70
C LYS A 55 4.87 -12.22 -4.10
N ALA A 56 5.87 -13.07 -4.21
CA ALA A 56 6.40 -13.53 -5.50
C ALA A 56 5.33 -14.25 -6.33
N ASP A 57 4.59 -15.18 -5.73
CA ASP A 57 3.55 -15.95 -6.39
C ASP A 57 2.40 -15.05 -6.87
N VAL A 58 1.95 -14.14 -6.03
CA VAL A 58 0.86 -13.22 -6.36
C VAL A 58 1.26 -12.25 -7.47
N GLU A 59 2.48 -11.70 -7.45
CA GLU A 59 2.96 -10.81 -8.49
C GLU A 59 3.05 -11.52 -9.86
N VAL A 60 3.56 -12.74 -9.90
CA VAL A 60 3.59 -13.55 -11.12
C VAL A 60 2.19 -13.82 -11.65
N ALA A 61 1.27 -14.23 -10.79
CA ALA A 61 -0.11 -14.54 -11.15
C ALA A 61 -0.87 -13.31 -11.65
N LEU A 62 -0.70 -12.16 -10.99
CA LEU A 62 -1.32 -10.90 -11.42
C LEU A 62 -0.81 -10.43 -12.78
N ARG A 63 0.50 -10.52 -13.01
CA ARG A 63 1.11 -10.19 -14.32
C ARG A 63 0.57 -11.07 -15.43
N ALA A 64 0.47 -12.37 -15.18
CA ALA A 64 -0.04 -13.32 -16.15
C ALA A 64 -1.53 -13.13 -16.45
N ARG A 65 -2.34 -12.86 -15.41
CA ARG A 65 -3.80 -12.76 -15.54
C ARG A 65 -4.27 -11.42 -16.08
N PHE A 66 -3.67 -10.32 -15.66
CA PHE A 66 -4.13 -8.96 -15.94
C PHE A 66 -3.20 -8.15 -16.86
N GLY A 67 -2.03 -8.67 -17.21
CA GLY A 67 -1.14 -8.09 -18.22
C GLY A 67 -0.54 -6.73 -17.85
N TYR A 68 -0.28 -6.45 -16.57
CA TYR A 68 0.36 -5.22 -16.12
C TYR A 68 1.56 -5.53 -15.20
N PRO A 69 2.51 -4.60 -15.01
CA PRO A 69 3.66 -4.80 -14.12
C PRO A 69 3.23 -4.73 -12.65
N ALA A 70 2.67 -5.84 -12.15
CA ALA A 70 2.10 -5.94 -10.83
C ALA A 70 3.17 -5.87 -9.72
N TRP A 71 2.89 -5.07 -8.72
CA TRP A 71 3.64 -4.98 -7.47
C TRP A 71 2.65 -5.06 -6.32
N VAL A 72 2.96 -5.88 -5.32
CA VAL A 72 2.15 -5.99 -4.12
C VAL A 72 3.00 -5.84 -2.88
N GLN A 73 2.38 -5.33 -1.81
CA GLN A 73 2.92 -5.41 -0.47
C GLN A 73 2.20 -6.53 0.27
N VAL A 74 2.97 -7.42 0.90
CA VAL A 74 2.44 -8.53 1.69
C VAL A 74 2.96 -8.43 3.11
N LEU A 75 2.05 -8.40 4.07
CA LEU A 75 2.36 -8.33 5.50
C LEU A 75 1.51 -9.34 6.27
N ALA A 76 2.04 -9.88 7.36
CA ALA A 76 1.20 -10.50 8.37
C ALA A 76 0.20 -9.48 8.93
N THR A 77 -1.02 -9.88 9.20
CA THR A 77 -2.06 -8.98 9.72
C THR A 77 -1.67 -8.33 11.04
N ASP A 78 -0.92 -9.02 11.89
CA ASP A 78 -0.44 -8.46 13.15
C ASP A 78 0.64 -7.38 12.93
N ALA A 79 1.51 -7.55 11.92
CA ALA A 79 2.47 -6.52 11.54
C ALA A 79 1.76 -5.25 11.03
N LEU A 80 0.72 -5.42 10.18
CA LEU A 80 -0.09 -4.28 9.75
C LEU A 80 -0.77 -3.58 10.94
N ARG A 81 -1.31 -4.34 11.89
CA ARG A 81 -1.91 -3.78 13.11
C ARG A 81 -0.91 -2.94 13.89
N THR A 82 0.30 -3.46 14.11
CA THR A 82 1.39 -2.72 14.80
C THR A 82 1.70 -1.41 14.08
N ILE A 83 1.79 -1.42 12.75
CA ILE A 83 2.02 -0.21 11.95
C ILE A 83 0.88 0.80 12.14
N VAL A 84 -0.36 0.34 12.07
CA VAL A 84 -1.54 1.20 12.23
C VAL A 84 -1.60 1.78 13.65
N ASP A 85 -1.33 0.96 14.68
CA ASP A 85 -1.38 1.40 16.08
C ASP A 85 -0.29 2.42 16.40
N ALA A 86 0.83 2.39 15.69
CA ALA A 86 1.93 3.35 15.85
C ALA A 86 1.72 4.68 15.10
N TYR A 87 0.60 4.86 14.39
CA TYR A 87 0.29 6.12 13.69
C TYR A 87 0.30 7.31 14.67
N PRO A 88 1.18 8.32 14.46
CA PRO A 88 1.47 9.31 15.49
C PRO A 88 0.57 10.54 15.49
N PHE A 89 -0.30 10.69 14.47
CA PHE A 89 -1.15 11.87 14.35
C PHE A 89 -2.57 11.60 14.82
N GLU A 90 -3.37 12.67 14.99
CA GLU A 90 -4.79 12.54 15.27
C GLU A 90 -5.51 11.81 14.13
N ARG A 91 -6.21 10.73 14.47
CA ARG A 91 -6.93 9.90 13.50
C ARG A 91 -8.32 10.44 13.21
N GLY A 92 -8.74 10.33 11.96
CA GLY A 92 -10.10 10.66 11.57
C GLY A 92 -10.43 12.16 11.73
N ARG A 93 -9.41 13.02 11.68
CA ARG A 93 -9.61 14.48 11.74
C ARG A 93 -10.46 14.93 10.56
N ASP A 94 -11.55 15.64 10.84
CA ASP A 94 -12.44 16.12 9.79
C ASP A 94 -11.71 17.01 8.78
N GLY A 95 -11.94 16.75 7.49
CA GLY A 95 -11.27 17.46 6.40
C GLY A 95 -9.83 17.02 6.12
N TRP A 96 -9.31 15.97 6.78
CA TRP A 96 -7.96 15.46 6.59
C TRP A 96 -7.95 14.01 6.12
N HIS A 97 -6.87 13.62 5.43
CA HIS A 97 -6.54 12.24 5.11
C HIS A 97 -5.38 11.77 5.97
N ASP A 98 -5.48 10.51 6.41
CA ASP A 98 -4.44 9.78 7.12
C ASP A 98 -3.89 8.72 6.19
N TYR A 99 -2.58 8.73 5.95
CA TYR A 99 -1.90 7.78 5.07
C TYR A 99 -0.79 7.04 5.77
N VAL A 100 -0.62 5.80 5.39
CA VAL A 100 0.56 4.99 5.65
C VAL A 100 1.18 4.64 4.30
N LEU A 101 2.36 5.18 4.03
CA LEU A 101 3.10 4.92 2.80
C LEU A 101 4.10 3.80 3.06
N PHE A 102 3.94 2.67 2.38
CA PHE A 102 4.91 1.59 2.41
C PHE A 102 6.07 1.94 1.49
N VAL A 103 7.28 2.06 2.04
CA VAL A 103 8.46 2.49 1.31
C VAL A 103 9.49 1.37 1.31
N LEU A 104 9.73 0.77 0.15
CA LEU A 104 10.63 -0.37 -0.01
C LEU A 104 12.11 0.02 -0.15
N ASP A 105 12.38 1.27 -0.54
CA ASP A 105 13.72 1.80 -0.75
C ASP A 105 14.08 2.79 0.34
N ALA A 106 15.14 2.48 1.11
CA ALA A 106 15.60 3.33 2.21
C ALA A 106 16.01 4.74 1.74
N GLY A 107 16.61 4.87 0.57
CA GLY A 107 16.98 6.16 0.00
C GLY A 107 15.77 7.02 -0.39
N VAL A 108 14.69 6.39 -0.86
CA VAL A 108 13.41 7.09 -1.10
C VAL A 108 12.82 7.57 0.22
N LYS A 109 12.84 6.72 1.24
CA LYS A 109 12.34 7.06 2.57
C LYS A 109 13.08 8.26 3.17
N GLU A 110 14.41 8.25 3.11
CA GLU A 110 15.25 9.36 3.59
C GLU A 110 14.91 10.66 2.86
N ARG A 111 14.73 10.63 1.55
CA ARG A 111 14.35 11.80 0.76
C ARG A 111 12.98 12.35 1.13
N ILE A 112 12.02 11.47 1.39
CA ILE A 112 10.68 11.87 1.84
C ILE A 112 10.75 12.55 3.20
N LEU A 113 11.47 11.95 4.15
CA LEU A 113 11.61 12.48 5.52
C LEU A 113 12.43 13.78 5.57
N ALA A 114 13.29 14.02 4.58
CA ALA A 114 14.07 15.26 4.46
C ALA A 114 13.32 16.41 3.79
N LEU A 115 12.09 16.21 3.31
CA LEU A 115 11.28 17.29 2.73
C LEU A 115 10.96 18.34 3.79
N GLU A 116 11.12 19.59 3.43
CA GLU A 116 10.64 20.72 4.22
C GLU A 116 9.14 20.89 3.97
N LEU A 117 8.33 20.42 4.93
CA LEU A 117 6.87 20.47 4.86
C LEU A 117 6.34 21.68 5.63
N ASP A 118 5.30 22.31 5.10
CA ASP A 118 4.49 23.25 5.88
C ASP A 118 3.58 22.48 6.82
N GLU A 119 3.96 22.40 8.09
CA GLU A 119 3.23 21.64 9.12
C GLU A 119 1.79 22.11 9.34
N ALA A 120 1.43 23.30 8.89
CA ALA A 120 0.04 23.77 8.89
C ALA A 120 -0.80 23.07 7.82
N HIS A 121 -0.17 22.53 6.76
CA HIS A 121 -0.85 21.90 5.64
C HIS A 121 -0.58 20.39 5.52
N GLU A 122 0.58 19.92 5.96
CA GLU A 122 0.89 18.50 5.94
C GLU A 122 1.97 18.15 6.95
N ARG A 123 1.95 16.91 7.43
CA ARG A 123 2.95 16.38 8.36
C ARG A 123 3.30 14.96 7.99
N CYS A 124 4.55 14.58 8.13
CA CYS A 124 4.98 13.20 8.01
C CYS A 124 5.83 12.76 9.21
N ALA A 125 5.90 11.46 9.43
CA ALA A 125 6.71 10.86 10.48
C ALA A 125 7.26 9.50 10.03
N ASP A 126 8.43 9.16 10.56
CA ASP A 126 9.08 7.88 10.30
C ASP A 126 8.36 6.73 11.01
N GLY A 127 8.30 5.58 10.34
CA GLY A 127 7.82 4.32 10.88
C GLY A 127 8.63 3.14 10.37
N ASP A 128 8.36 1.95 10.87
CA ASP A 128 9.06 0.73 10.45
C ASP A 128 8.63 0.29 9.05
N GLY A 129 9.48 0.54 8.05
CA GLY A 129 9.18 0.27 6.62
C GLY A 129 8.11 1.18 6.01
N VAL A 130 7.68 2.21 6.73
CA VAL A 130 6.62 3.12 6.32
C VAL A 130 6.95 4.57 6.62
N VAL A 131 6.22 5.46 5.96
CA VAL A 131 6.11 6.88 6.35
C VAL A 131 4.65 7.17 6.65
N TYR A 132 4.38 7.69 7.82
CA TYR A 132 3.06 8.20 8.19
C TYR A 132 2.90 9.60 7.64
N TRP A 133 1.73 9.89 7.08
CA TRP A 133 1.46 11.17 6.46
C TRP A 133 0.02 11.60 6.69
N THR A 134 -0.17 12.86 7.04
CA THR A 134 -1.48 13.49 7.15
C THR A 134 -1.52 14.77 6.33
N VAL A 135 -2.61 14.97 5.60
CA VAL A 135 -2.78 16.09 4.66
C VAL A 135 -4.26 16.45 4.52
N PRO A 136 -4.62 17.72 4.30
CA PRO A 136 -6.01 18.11 4.05
C PRO A 136 -6.59 17.41 2.81
N LYS A 137 -7.85 17.08 2.87
CA LYS A 137 -8.61 16.55 1.73
C LYS A 137 -8.59 17.55 0.57
N GLY A 138 -8.25 17.06 -0.62
CA GLY A 138 -8.09 17.87 -1.82
C GLY A 138 -6.66 18.29 -2.13
N ASP A 139 -5.76 18.30 -1.14
CA ASP A 139 -4.37 18.77 -1.30
C ASP A 139 -3.38 17.63 -1.53
N THR A 140 -3.83 16.39 -1.50
CA THR A 140 -2.97 15.19 -1.56
C THR A 140 -1.98 15.20 -2.72
N LEU A 141 -2.41 15.57 -3.92
CA LEU A 141 -1.55 15.57 -5.11
C LEU A 141 -0.72 16.86 -5.26
N ASP A 142 -1.19 17.96 -4.68
CA ASP A 142 -0.57 19.28 -4.80
C ASP A 142 0.41 19.59 -3.67
N SER A 143 0.39 18.81 -2.59
CA SER A 143 1.31 18.93 -1.47
C SER A 143 2.75 18.53 -1.85
N GLU A 144 3.74 18.95 -1.07
CA GLU A 144 5.15 18.63 -1.33
C GLU A 144 5.42 17.13 -1.29
N LEU A 145 4.86 16.42 -0.29
CA LEU A 145 5.01 14.98 -0.18
C LEU A 145 4.21 14.25 -1.28
N GLY A 146 3.02 14.73 -1.61
CA GLY A 146 2.20 14.18 -2.70
C GLY A 146 2.93 14.24 -4.05
N LYS A 147 3.56 15.36 -4.37
CA LYS A 147 4.39 15.52 -5.58
C LYS A 147 5.61 14.61 -5.56
N ALA A 148 6.29 14.49 -4.42
CA ALA A 148 7.45 13.63 -4.25
C ALA A 148 7.09 12.15 -4.37
N SER A 149 5.99 11.71 -3.75
CA SER A 149 5.48 10.34 -3.84
C SER A 149 5.02 10.00 -5.25
N GLY A 150 4.37 10.92 -5.96
CA GLY A 150 3.97 10.76 -7.35
C GLY A 150 5.16 10.55 -8.30
N LYS A 151 6.26 11.26 -8.09
CA LYS A 151 7.52 11.04 -8.83
C LYS A 151 8.19 9.71 -8.50
N ALA A 152 8.14 9.30 -7.25
CA ALA A 152 8.70 8.02 -6.81
C ALA A 152 7.80 6.84 -7.22
N ALA A 153 6.49 7.07 -7.35
CA ALA A 153 5.51 6.06 -7.75
C ALA A 153 5.68 5.55 -9.19
N SER A 154 6.41 6.26 -10.03
CA SER A 154 6.80 5.76 -11.35
C SER A 154 7.88 4.66 -11.29
N LYS A 155 8.47 4.43 -10.11
CA LYS A 155 9.48 3.40 -9.82
C LYS A 155 8.91 2.41 -8.79
N PRO A 156 9.33 1.14 -8.81
CA PRO A 156 8.79 0.10 -7.93
C PRO A 156 9.23 0.19 -6.45
N HIS A 157 9.38 1.39 -5.90
CA HIS A 157 9.95 1.64 -4.58
C HIS A 157 8.97 2.25 -3.56
N LEU A 158 7.74 2.54 -4.00
CA LEU A 158 6.67 3.07 -3.16
C LEU A 158 5.42 2.23 -3.29
#